data_c49b5218f19016a81efc01e3ffcbab1f
#
_entry.id   c49b5218f19016a81efc01e3ffcbab1f
#
_cell.length_a   1.000
_cell.length_b   1.000
_cell.length_c   1.000
_cell.angle_alpha   90.00
_cell.angle_beta   90.00
_cell.angle_gamma   90.00
#
_symmetry.space_group_name_H-M   'P 1'
#
loop_
_entity.id
_entity.type
_entity.pdbx_description
1 polymer ?
#
loop_
_entity_poly.entity_id
_entity_poly.type
_entity_poly.pdbx_seq_one_letter_code
_entity_poly.pdbx_strand_id
1 'polypeptide(L)'
;MPRAASAATAPGGEGARLRWKLDMVLGPLVRASEALVHHPEIVEVYPRFLCTSHFIIRASVPLMETARERALALPAGDPVRDPLASYLDEHIPEELHHDEWLLDDLEAIGISRASVLRRVPSPTVAQLVGAQYYWVLHYHPVAVLGYIALLEGYPPSPGLIDELAGRTGFPEQAFRTLRLHGELDQGHRDELDAMLDGLVLTPEQSTAVSVSAMMSVDLYAQAIEDLIGEIPARG
;
A
#
# COMPACT_ATOMS: atom_id res chain seq x y z
N MET A 1 43.34 -10.03 -3.03
CA MET A 1 42.73 -8.89 -2.34
C MET A 1 41.32 -8.71 -2.89
N PRO A 2 40.23 -8.90 -2.11
CA PRO A 2 38.90 -8.65 -2.60
C PRO A 2 38.70 -7.15 -2.76
N ARG A 3 38.17 -6.73 -3.93
CA ARG A 3 37.74 -5.36 -4.20
C ARG A 3 36.63 -5.03 -3.21
N ALA A 4 36.78 -3.97 -2.44
CA ALA A 4 35.72 -3.38 -1.65
C ALA A 4 34.55 -3.03 -2.60
N ALA A 5 33.37 -3.57 -2.32
CA ALA A 5 32.15 -3.13 -2.98
C ALA A 5 31.99 -1.63 -2.69
N SER A 6 31.89 -0.83 -3.74
CA SER A 6 31.58 0.59 -3.64
C SER A 6 30.23 0.69 -2.94
N ALA A 7 30.20 1.25 -1.76
CA ALA A 7 28.94 1.60 -1.10
C ALA A 7 28.23 2.60 -2.00
N ALA A 8 27.08 2.21 -2.55
CA ALA A 8 26.24 3.12 -3.30
C ALA A 8 25.87 4.28 -2.35
N THR A 9 26.24 5.49 -2.73
CA THR A 9 25.85 6.71 -2.01
C THR A 9 24.32 6.82 -2.05
N ALA A 10 23.69 7.00 -0.89
CA ALA A 10 22.25 7.22 -0.79
C ALA A 10 21.81 8.44 -1.63
N PRO A 11 20.66 8.38 -2.31
CA PRO A 11 20.15 9.47 -3.14
C PRO A 11 19.88 10.76 -2.33
N GLY A 12 19.82 11.93 -3.01
CA GLY A 12 19.87 13.24 -2.36
C GLY A 12 18.62 13.66 -1.57
N GLY A 13 17.38 13.35 -1.99
CA GLY A 13 16.14 13.75 -1.34
C GLY A 13 15.62 12.73 -0.33
N GLU A 14 14.64 13.12 0.52
CA GLU A 14 14.03 12.22 1.50
C GLU A 14 13.15 11.16 0.79
N GLY A 15 12.38 11.57 -0.23
CA GLY A 15 11.61 10.67 -1.09
C GLY A 15 12.49 9.63 -1.75
N ALA A 16 13.58 10.07 -2.42
CA ALA A 16 14.52 9.18 -3.07
C ALA A 16 15.23 8.23 -2.08
N ARG A 17 15.53 8.69 -0.85
CA ARG A 17 16.07 7.82 0.21
C ARG A 17 15.08 6.78 0.68
N LEU A 18 13.80 7.14 0.80
CA LEU A 18 12.73 6.21 1.16
C LEU A 18 12.56 5.15 0.06
N ARG A 19 12.48 5.54 -1.21
CA ARG A 19 12.39 4.60 -2.35
C ARG A 19 13.57 3.63 -2.38
N TRP A 20 14.79 4.13 -2.22
CA TRP A 20 15.96 3.26 -2.15
C TRP A 20 15.89 2.23 -1.02
N LYS A 21 15.38 2.61 0.18
CA LYS A 21 15.16 1.67 1.29
C LYS A 21 14.08 0.65 0.96
N LEU A 22 12.97 1.08 0.36
CA LEU A 22 11.88 0.20 -0.07
C LEU A 22 12.37 -0.81 -1.11
N ASP A 23 13.10 -0.37 -2.13
CA ASP A 23 13.67 -1.25 -3.16
C ASP A 23 14.56 -2.36 -2.59
N MET A 24 15.26 -2.10 -1.48
CA MET A 24 16.06 -3.12 -0.81
C MET A 24 15.24 -4.19 -0.09
N VAL A 25 14.00 -3.88 0.32
CA VAL A 25 13.15 -4.79 1.11
C VAL A 25 11.95 -5.34 0.34
N LEU A 26 11.72 -4.91 -0.91
CA LEU A 26 10.60 -5.35 -1.74
C LEU A 26 10.64 -6.83 -2.14
N GLY A 27 11.81 -7.47 -2.08
CA GLY A 27 11.98 -8.85 -2.55
C GLY A 27 10.93 -9.86 -2.08
N PRO A 28 10.54 -9.91 -0.80
CA PRO A 28 9.46 -10.77 -0.32
C PRO A 28 8.11 -10.46 -0.97
N LEU A 29 7.74 -9.19 -1.09
CA LEU A 29 6.48 -8.76 -1.70
C LEU A 29 6.42 -9.13 -3.19
N VAL A 30 7.51 -8.92 -3.93
CA VAL A 30 7.61 -9.33 -5.34
C VAL A 30 7.38 -10.83 -5.48
N ARG A 31 8.07 -11.66 -4.66
CA ARG A 31 7.88 -13.12 -4.71
C ARG A 31 6.46 -13.55 -4.33
N ALA A 32 5.86 -12.93 -3.31
CA ALA A 32 4.48 -13.23 -2.91
C ALA A 32 3.49 -12.87 -4.04
N SER A 33 3.69 -11.73 -4.72
CA SER A 33 2.88 -11.31 -5.87
C SER A 33 3.05 -12.25 -7.06
N GLU A 34 4.27 -12.67 -7.38
CA GLU A 34 4.55 -13.66 -8.41
C GLU A 34 3.90 -15.01 -8.09
N ALA A 35 4.01 -15.47 -6.83
CA ALA A 35 3.38 -16.71 -6.38
C ALA A 35 1.85 -16.65 -6.48
N LEU A 36 1.24 -15.49 -6.18
CA LEU A 36 -0.18 -15.25 -6.34
C LEU A 36 -0.58 -15.37 -7.83
N VAL A 37 0.09 -14.63 -8.70
CA VAL A 37 -0.22 -14.60 -10.15
C VAL A 37 -0.09 -16.00 -10.77
N HIS A 38 0.93 -16.74 -10.37
CA HIS A 38 1.22 -18.08 -10.94
C HIS A 38 0.56 -19.22 -10.15
N HIS A 39 -0.29 -18.92 -9.15
CA HIS A 39 -0.95 -19.98 -8.38
C HIS A 39 -1.81 -20.86 -9.29
N PRO A 40 -1.75 -22.21 -9.17
CA PRO A 40 -2.53 -23.11 -10.01
C PRO A 40 -4.04 -22.90 -9.86
N GLU A 41 -4.50 -22.54 -8.66
CA GLU A 41 -5.91 -22.25 -8.38
C GLU A 41 -6.18 -20.71 -8.40
N ILE A 42 -5.59 -19.98 -9.35
CA ILE A 42 -5.70 -18.51 -9.43
C ILE A 42 -7.16 -18.03 -9.48
N VAL A 43 -8.06 -18.80 -10.05
CA VAL A 43 -9.51 -18.51 -10.11
C VAL A 43 -10.13 -18.48 -8.71
N GLU A 44 -9.61 -19.22 -7.73
CA GLU A 44 -10.03 -19.20 -6.34
C GLU A 44 -9.25 -18.15 -5.52
N VAL A 45 -7.98 -17.91 -5.88
CA VAL A 45 -7.08 -16.98 -5.18
C VAL A 45 -7.42 -15.53 -5.46
N TYR A 46 -7.65 -15.17 -6.73
CA TYR A 46 -7.85 -13.79 -7.14
C TYR A 46 -9.04 -13.09 -6.44
N PRO A 47 -10.23 -13.71 -6.30
CA PRO A 47 -11.33 -13.12 -5.52
C PRO A 47 -10.98 -12.87 -4.06
N ARG A 48 -10.15 -13.71 -3.45
CA ARG A 48 -9.70 -13.50 -2.06
C ARG A 48 -8.67 -12.37 -1.98
N PHE A 49 -7.82 -12.24 -2.99
CA PHE A 49 -6.92 -11.10 -3.11
C PHE A 49 -7.68 -9.78 -3.21
N LEU A 50 -8.73 -9.68 -4.05
CA LEU A 50 -9.58 -8.49 -4.12
C LEU A 50 -10.26 -8.20 -2.77
N CYS A 51 -10.75 -9.22 -2.05
CA CYS A 51 -11.31 -9.05 -0.71
C CYS A 51 -10.27 -8.51 0.28
N THR A 52 -9.03 -9.03 0.24
CA THR A 52 -7.93 -8.59 1.11
C THR A 52 -7.55 -7.14 0.80
N SER A 53 -7.46 -6.80 -0.48
CA SER A 53 -7.19 -5.44 -0.95
C SER A 53 -8.31 -4.48 -0.49
N HIS A 54 -9.58 -4.88 -0.59
CA HIS A 54 -10.70 -4.08 -0.07
C HIS A 54 -10.56 -3.81 1.43
N PHE A 55 -10.15 -4.78 2.24
CA PHE A 55 -9.95 -4.57 3.68
C PHE A 55 -8.81 -3.60 4.01
N ILE A 56 -7.79 -3.53 3.17
CA ILE A 56 -6.68 -2.59 3.30
C ILE A 56 -7.13 -1.20 2.85
N ILE A 57 -7.66 -1.08 1.63
CA ILE A 57 -7.99 0.21 1.00
C ILE A 57 -9.12 0.93 1.74
N ARG A 58 -10.17 0.23 2.21
CA ARG A 58 -11.24 0.87 3.01
C ARG A 58 -10.76 1.54 4.29
N ALA A 59 -9.58 1.18 4.77
CA ALA A 59 -8.99 1.78 5.97
C ALA A 59 -8.10 2.98 5.64
N SER A 60 -7.72 3.21 4.37
CA SER A 60 -6.77 4.26 3.97
C SER A 60 -7.33 5.66 4.25
N VAL A 61 -8.53 5.97 3.77
CA VAL A 61 -9.16 7.29 4.01
C VAL A 61 -9.35 7.57 5.51
N PRO A 62 -9.97 6.72 6.35
CA PRO A 62 -10.09 6.96 7.78
C PRO A 62 -8.74 7.12 8.51
N LEU A 63 -7.70 6.41 8.05
CA LEU A 63 -6.35 6.55 8.58
C LEU A 63 -5.74 7.91 8.23
N MET A 64 -5.87 8.35 6.98
CA MET A 64 -5.40 9.65 6.52
C MET A 64 -6.13 10.80 7.21
N GLU A 65 -7.45 10.71 7.40
CA GLU A 65 -8.23 11.66 8.20
C GLU A 65 -7.70 11.75 9.64
N THR A 66 -7.44 10.60 10.27
CA THR A 66 -6.83 10.56 11.61
C THR A 66 -5.45 11.19 11.63
N ALA A 67 -4.62 10.92 10.62
CA ALA A 67 -3.28 11.51 10.51
C ALA A 67 -3.34 13.03 10.31
N ARG A 68 -4.29 13.50 9.49
CA ARG A 68 -4.56 14.94 9.27
C ARG A 68 -4.97 15.65 10.58
N GLU A 69 -5.93 15.08 11.32
CA GLU A 69 -6.34 15.63 12.61
C GLU A 69 -5.17 15.69 13.60
N ARG A 70 -4.35 14.65 13.64
CA ARG A 70 -3.14 14.61 14.49
C ARG A 70 -2.07 15.59 14.02
N ALA A 71 -1.91 15.81 12.72
CA ALA A 71 -1.02 16.84 12.18
C ALA A 71 -1.46 18.24 12.64
N LEU A 72 -2.73 18.57 12.50
CA LEU A 72 -3.29 19.84 12.94
C LEU A 72 -3.21 20.06 14.47
N ALA A 73 -3.11 18.99 15.24
CA ALA A 73 -2.91 19.05 16.69
C ALA A 73 -1.44 19.27 17.13
N LEU A 74 -0.48 19.20 16.19
CA LEU A 74 0.92 19.54 16.48
C LEU A 74 1.06 21.03 16.84
N PRO A 75 2.13 21.44 17.56
CA PRO A 75 2.39 22.84 17.86
C PRO A 75 2.40 23.70 16.58
N ALA A 76 1.92 24.93 16.65
CA ALA A 76 1.84 25.84 15.49
C ALA A 76 3.20 26.15 14.83
N GLY A 77 4.33 25.91 15.52
CA GLY A 77 5.68 26.05 14.96
C GLY A 77 6.31 24.75 14.46
N ASP A 78 5.57 23.63 14.48
CA ASP A 78 6.08 22.36 13.97
C ASP A 78 6.14 22.39 12.44
N PRO A 79 7.33 22.13 11.83
CA PRO A 79 7.49 22.24 10.38
C PRO A 79 6.72 21.19 9.58
N VAL A 80 6.24 20.12 10.21
CA VAL A 80 5.47 19.06 9.58
C VAL A 80 3.97 19.36 9.60
N ARG A 81 3.50 20.15 10.56
CA ARG A 81 2.07 20.37 10.84
C ARG A 81 1.26 20.75 9.60
N ASP A 82 1.54 21.92 9.05
CA ASP A 82 0.75 22.49 7.96
C ASP A 82 1.02 21.80 6.61
N PRO A 83 2.28 21.47 6.24
CA PRO A 83 2.53 20.73 5.00
C PRO A 83 1.86 19.34 4.95
N LEU A 84 1.92 18.57 6.06
CA LEU A 84 1.29 17.25 6.10
C LEU A 84 -0.24 17.37 6.05
N ALA A 85 -0.83 18.34 6.78
CA ALA A 85 -2.26 18.56 6.74
C ALA A 85 -2.74 18.96 5.34
N SER A 86 -2.01 19.85 4.63
CA SER A 86 -2.33 20.29 3.27
C SER A 86 -2.26 19.13 2.28
N TYR A 87 -1.18 18.33 2.32
CA TYR A 87 -1.06 17.15 1.49
C TYR A 87 -2.25 16.18 1.67
N LEU A 88 -2.61 15.89 2.92
CA LEU A 88 -3.73 15.00 3.21
C LEU A 88 -5.09 15.60 2.83
N ASP A 89 -5.26 16.94 2.91
CA ASP A 89 -6.47 17.63 2.43
C ASP A 89 -6.67 17.50 0.92
N GLU A 90 -5.59 17.44 0.15
CA GLU A 90 -5.62 17.26 -1.29
C GLU A 90 -5.80 15.78 -1.66
N HIS A 91 -5.07 14.89 -1.00
CA HIS A 91 -5.00 13.46 -1.32
C HIS A 91 -6.24 12.65 -0.87
N ILE A 92 -6.85 12.97 0.30
CA ILE A 92 -8.04 12.26 0.78
C ILE A 92 -9.21 12.26 -0.23
N PRO A 93 -9.57 13.40 -0.87
CA PRO A 93 -10.61 13.39 -1.89
C PRO A 93 -10.32 12.48 -3.10
N GLU A 94 -9.06 12.30 -3.46
CA GLU A 94 -8.65 11.44 -4.58
C GLU A 94 -8.82 9.96 -4.25
N GLU A 95 -8.59 9.59 -2.97
CA GLU A 95 -8.72 8.22 -2.49
C GLU A 95 -10.15 7.82 -2.07
N LEU A 96 -11.08 8.79 -2.06
CA LEU A 96 -12.48 8.49 -1.72
C LEU A 96 -13.09 7.48 -2.70
N HIS A 97 -13.73 6.45 -2.13
CA HIS A 97 -14.46 5.40 -2.86
C HIS A 97 -13.60 4.39 -3.64
N HIS A 98 -12.27 4.38 -3.51
CA HIS A 98 -11.45 3.35 -4.12
C HIS A 98 -11.76 1.93 -3.57
N ASP A 99 -12.18 1.83 -2.32
CA ASP A 99 -12.67 0.58 -1.74
C ASP A 99 -13.96 0.07 -2.40
N GLU A 100 -14.85 0.98 -2.84
CA GLU A 100 -16.06 0.65 -3.57
C GLU A 100 -15.77 0.04 -4.95
N TRP A 101 -14.69 0.47 -5.63
CA TRP A 101 -14.26 -0.12 -6.91
C TRP A 101 -13.95 -1.62 -6.77
N LEU A 102 -13.31 -2.02 -5.66
CA LEU A 102 -13.02 -3.43 -5.38
C LEU A 102 -14.28 -4.24 -5.13
N LEU A 103 -15.31 -3.63 -4.55
CA LEU A 103 -16.62 -4.28 -4.42
C LEU A 103 -17.31 -4.45 -5.78
N ASP A 104 -17.17 -3.47 -6.70
CA ASP A 104 -17.65 -3.58 -8.08
C ASP A 104 -16.92 -4.69 -8.83
N ASP A 105 -15.58 -4.77 -8.71
CA ASP A 105 -14.78 -5.83 -9.31
C ASP A 105 -15.20 -7.22 -8.82
N LEU A 106 -15.49 -7.36 -7.53
CA LEU A 106 -15.99 -8.60 -6.92
C LEU A 106 -17.40 -8.95 -7.39
N GLU A 107 -18.30 -7.96 -7.54
CA GLU A 107 -19.64 -8.18 -8.10
C GLU A 107 -19.58 -8.64 -9.56
N ALA A 108 -18.63 -8.17 -10.35
CA ALA A 108 -18.43 -8.60 -11.73
C ALA A 108 -18.14 -10.11 -11.85
N ILE A 109 -17.63 -10.73 -10.79
CA ILE A 109 -17.36 -12.18 -10.71
C ILE A 109 -18.36 -12.93 -9.80
N GLY A 110 -19.52 -12.32 -9.49
CA GLY A 110 -20.63 -12.95 -8.78
C GLY A 110 -20.50 -12.96 -7.25
N ILE A 111 -19.59 -12.19 -6.67
CA ILE A 111 -19.42 -12.08 -5.20
C ILE A 111 -20.12 -10.81 -4.72
N SER A 112 -21.22 -10.95 -3.98
CA SER A 112 -22.00 -9.80 -3.54
C SER A 112 -21.28 -8.96 -2.51
N ARG A 113 -21.45 -7.61 -2.57
CA ARG A 113 -20.96 -6.64 -1.58
C ARG A 113 -21.30 -7.07 -0.15
N ALA A 114 -22.54 -7.47 0.09
CA ALA A 114 -22.99 -7.91 1.40
C ALA A 114 -22.22 -9.12 1.93
N SER A 115 -21.75 -10.02 1.07
CA SER A 115 -20.93 -11.16 1.48
C SER A 115 -19.52 -10.73 1.87
N VAL A 116 -18.93 -9.75 1.15
CA VAL A 116 -17.60 -9.20 1.44
C VAL A 116 -17.61 -8.43 2.76
N LEU A 117 -18.59 -7.54 2.93
CA LEU A 117 -18.70 -6.68 4.13
C LEU A 117 -18.94 -7.45 5.43
N ARG A 118 -19.45 -8.69 5.35
CA ARG A 118 -19.61 -9.59 6.52
C ARG A 118 -18.36 -10.40 6.86
N ARG A 119 -17.34 -10.40 6.00
CA ARG A 119 -16.11 -11.15 6.26
C ARG A 119 -15.28 -10.47 7.35
N VAL A 120 -14.62 -11.27 8.14
CA VAL A 120 -13.63 -10.81 9.11
C VAL A 120 -12.28 -10.68 8.39
N PRO A 121 -11.60 -9.52 8.46
CA PRO A 121 -10.24 -9.38 7.93
C PRO A 121 -9.27 -10.35 8.62
N SER A 122 -8.21 -10.74 7.92
CA SER A 122 -7.17 -11.58 8.52
C SER A 122 -6.43 -10.81 9.63
N PRO A 123 -5.84 -11.54 10.61
CA PRO A 123 -4.99 -10.90 11.61
C PRO A 123 -3.85 -10.08 11.00
N THR A 124 -3.28 -10.51 9.89
CA THR A 124 -2.19 -9.81 9.20
C THR A 124 -2.65 -8.48 8.60
N VAL A 125 -3.84 -8.43 8.00
CA VAL A 125 -4.44 -7.16 7.55
C VAL A 125 -4.71 -6.23 8.73
N ALA A 126 -5.23 -6.76 9.83
CA ALA A 126 -5.47 -5.97 11.04
C ALA A 126 -4.16 -5.43 11.65
N GLN A 127 -3.06 -6.19 11.57
CA GLN A 127 -1.74 -5.74 11.99
C GLN A 127 -1.20 -4.65 11.06
N LEU A 128 -1.30 -4.82 9.74
CA LEU A 128 -0.86 -3.84 8.75
C LEU A 128 -1.49 -2.47 8.99
N VAL A 129 -2.81 -2.44 9.07
CA VAL A 129 -3.58 -1.19 9.27
C VAL A 129 -3.46 -0.70 10.73
N GLY A 130 -3.58 -1.59 11.71
CA GLY A 130 -3.53 -1.23 13.13
C GLY A 130 -2.19 -0.64 13.57
N ALA A 131 -1.09 -1.12 12.98
CA ALA A 131 0.23 -0.55 13.23
C ALA A 131 0.33 0.91 12.75
N GLN A 132 -0.36 1.28 11.67
CA GLN A 132 -0.38 2.67 11.21
C GLN A 132 -1.09 3.59 12.22
N TYR A 133 -2.24 3.14 12.77
CA TYR A 133 -2.90 3.88 13.85
C TYR A 133 -2.03 4.02 15.08
N TYR A 134 -1.22 2.99 15.43
CA TYR A 134 -0.26 3.11 16.52
C TYR A 134 0.75 4.24 16.26
N TRP A 135 1.37 4.27 15.06
CA TRP A 135 2.32 5.31 14.68
C TRP A 135 1.70 6.71 14.73
N VAL A 136 0.53 6.87 14.09
CA VAL A 136 -0.17 8.16 13.98
C VAL A 136 -0.64 8.68 15.33
N LEU A 137 -1.21 7.81 16.18
CA LEU A 137 -1.83 8.22 17.43
C LEU A 137 -0.83 8.30 18.60
N HIS A 138 0.21 7.46 18.61
CA HIS A 138 1.08 7.29 19.75
C HIS A 138 2.52 7.74 19.52
N TYR A 139 2.90 8.05 18.27
CA TYR A 139 4.22 8.57 17.96
C TYR A 139 4.15 9.88 17.19
N HIS A 140 4.01 9.87 15.85
CA HIS A 140 3.96 11.07 15.03
C HIS A 140 3.16 10.82 13.73
N PRO A 141 2.24 11.75 13.33
CA PRO A 141 1.39 11.55 12.16
C PRO A 141 2.16 11.41 10.84
N VAL A 142 3.37 11.95 10.73
CA VAL A 142 4.20 11.85 9.51
C VAL A 142 4.49 10.40 9.10
N ALA A 143 4.43 9.46 10.03
CA ALA A 143 4.69 8.04 9.75
C ALA A 143 3.69 7.44 8.73
N VAL A 144 2.48 8.02 8.57
CA VAL A 144 1.50 7.59 7.55
C VAL A 144 2.07 7.65 6.14
N LEU A 145 2.98 8.60 5.85
CA LEU A 145 3.61 8.73 4.53
C LEU A 145 4.40 7.47 4.12
N GLY A 146 4.90 6.70 5.09
CA GLY A 146 5.55 5.41 4.82
C GLY A 146 4.58 4.34 4.31
N TYR A 147 3.36 4.31 4.84
CA TYR A 147 2.28 3.42 4.38
C TYR A 147 1.81 3.80 2.98
N ILE A 148 1.53 5.09 2.75
CA ILE A 148 1.16 5.61 1.43
C ILE A 148 2.25 5.31 0.41
N ALA A 149 3.53 5.51 0.77
CA ALA A 149 4.67 5.24 -0.11
C ALA A 149 4.74 3.80 -0.62
N LEU A 150 4.28 2.82 0.17
CA LEU A 150 4.18 1.44 -0.29
C LEU A 150 2.98 1.25 -1.21
N LEU A 151 1.78 1.64 -0.77
CA LEU A 151 0.54 1.30 -1.47
C LEU A 151 0.48 1.93 -2.87
N GLU A 152 0.98 3.15 -3.01
CA GLU A 152 0.91 3.92 -4.26
C GLU A 152 2.24 3.95 -5.02
N GLY A 153 3.33 3.54 -4.36
CA GLY A 153 4.65 3.60 -4.98
C GLY A 153 4.98 2.48 -5.96
N TYR A 154 4.19 1.41 -5.98
CA TYR A 154 4.48 0.18 -6.71
C TYR A 154 3.22 -0.41 -7.38
N PRO A 155 2.57 0.35 -8.28
CA PRO A 155 1.37 -0.10 -8.95
C PRO A 155 1.62 -1.34 -9.83
N PRO A 156 0.60 -2.19 -10.02
CA PRO A 156 0.72 -3.33 -10.91
C PRO A 156 0.92 -2.89 -12.35
N SER A 157 1.85 -3.55 -13.06
CA SER A 157 2.06 -3.25 -14.47
C SER A 157 0.88 -3.72 -15.34
N PRO A 158 0.59 -3.05 -16.48
CA PRO A 158 -0.45 -3.50 -17.41
C PRO A 158 -0.26 -4.96 -17.85
N GLY A 159 1.00 -5.39 -18.08
CA GLY A 159 1.30 -6.78 -18.46
C GLY A 159 0.95 -7.79 -17.38
N LEU A 160 1.15 -7.46 -16.10
CA LEU A 160 0.75 -8.31 -14.98
C LEU A 160 -0.78 -8.44 -14.90
N ILE A 161 -1.51 -7.36 -15.13
CA ILE A 161 -2.98 -7.36 -15.12
C ILE A 161 -3.51 -8.19 -16.29
N ASP A 162 -2.92 -8.07 -17.48
CA ASP A 162 -3.29 -8.85 -18.67
C ASP A 162 -3.03 -10.35 -18.44
N GLU A 163 -1.93 -10.70 -17.78
CA GLU A 163 -1.65 -12.08 -17.40
C GLU A 163 -2.68 -12.64 -16.41
N LEU A 164 -3.03 -11.88 -15.36
CA LEU A 164 -4.09 -12.24 -14.41
C LEU A 164 -5.43 -12.45 -15.12
N ALA A 165 -5.81 -11.55 -16.02
CA ALA A 165 -7.04 -11.67 -16.80
C ALA A 165 -7.05 -12.93 -17.68
N GLY A 166 -5.95 -13.19 -18.38
CA GLY A 166 -5.79 -14.39 -19.20
C GLY A 166 -5.84 -15.69 -18.41
N ARG A 167 -5.25 -15.73 -17.21
CA ARG A 167 -5.19 -16.91 -16.35
C ARG A 167 -6.49 -17.20 -15.62
N THR A 168 -7.22 -16.18 -15.21
CA THR A 168 -8.49 -16.34 -14.49
C THR A 168 -9.68 -16.54 -15.42
N GLY A 169 -9.63 -15.95 -16.63
CA GLY A 169 -10.76 -15.91 -17.54
C GLY A 169 -11.94 -15.07 -17.04
N PHE A 170 -11.73 -14.25 -16.01
CA PHE A 170 -12.75 -13.33 -15.50
C PHE A 170 -13.00 -12.16 -16.47
N PRO A 171 -14.18 -11.53 -16.40
CA PRO A 171 -14.48 -10.37 -17.22
C PRO A 171 -13.57 -9.18 -16.88
N GLU A 172 -13.33 -8.31 -17.86
CA GLU A 172 -12.45 -7.15 -17.72
C GLU A 172 -12.81 -6.23 -16.53
N GLN A 173 -14.09 -6.15 -16.19
CA GLN A 173 -14.61 -5.39 -15.06
C GLN A 173 -14.02 -5.84 -13.70
N ALA A 174 -13.57 -7.09 -13.61
CA ALA A 174 -12.93 -7.61 -12.39
C ALA A 174 -11.51 -7.08 -12.15
N PHE A 175 -10.93 -6.37 -13.09
CA PHE A 175 -9.57 -5.82 -13.05
C PHE A 175 -9.55 -4.29 -13.08
N ARG A 176 -10.71 -3.65 -13.02
CA ARG A 176 -10.86 -2.20 -13.15
C ARG A 176 -10.04 -1.46 -12.11
N THR A 177 -10.12 -1.87 -10.85
CA THR A 177 -9.37 -1.23 -9.75
C THR A 177 -7.88 -1.30 -9.98
N LEU A 178 -7.34 -2.46 -10.37
CA LEU A 178 -5.92 -2.61 -10.66
C LEU A 178 -5.47 -1.73 -11.82
N ARG A 179 -6.28 -1.61 -12.88
CA ARG A 179 -5.95 -0.74 -14.02
C ARG A 179 -5.96 0.72 -13.65
N LEU A 180 -6.98 1.18 -12.92
CA LEU A 180 -7.08 2.57 -12.48
C LEU A 180 -5.91 2.96 -11.57
N HIS A 181 -5.55 2.12 -10.59
CA HIS A 181 -4.36 2.37 -9.76
C HIS A 181 -3.08 2.36 -10.60
N GLY A 182 -2.96 1.46 -11.59
CA GLY A 182 -1.80 1.47 -12.50
C GLY A 182 -1.61 2.80 -13.26
N GLU A 183 -2.70 3.55 -13.49
CA GLU A 183 -2.68 4.86 -14.16
C GLU A 183 -2.49 6.03 -13.16
N LEU A 184 -3.16 5.98 -12.00
CA LEU A 184 -3.19 7.07 -11.01
C LEU A 184 -1.91 7.12 -10.15
N ASP A 185 -1.42 5.97 -9.71
CA ASP A 185 -0.36 5.88 -8.69
C ASP A 185 0.97 6.48 -9.14
N GLN A 186 1.20 6.64 -10.45
CA GLN A 186 2.42 7.32 -10.91
C GLN A 186 2.41 8.81 -10.55
N GLY A 187 1.25 9.49 -10.64
CA GLY A 187 1.08 10.87 -10.18
C GLY A 187 1.23 10.98 -8.67
N HIS A 188 0.52 10.14 -7.91
CA HIS A 188 0.57 10.09 -6.44
C HIS A 188 1.99 9.84 -5.92
N ARG A 189 2.74 8.96 -6.57
CA ARG A 189 4.14 8.71 -6.24
C ARG A 189 5.02 9.96 -6.34
N ASP A 190 4.89 10.70 -7.45
CA ASP A 190 5.70 11.90 -7.69
C ASP A 190 5.33 13.03 -6.70
N GLU A 191 4.05 13.16 -6.38
CA GLU A 191 3.53 14.10 -5.38
C GLU A 191 4.02 13.78 -3.96
N LEU A 192 3.96 12.50 -3.56
CA LEU A 192 4.49 12.04 -2.28
C LEU A 192 6.00 12.26 -2.17
N ASP A 193 6.76 11.96 -3.21
CA ASP A 193 8.20 12.17 -3.21
C ASP A 193 8.54 13.67 -3.11
N ALA A 194 7.81 14.55 -3.81
CA ALA A 194 7.94 16.01 -3.70
C ALA A 194 7.54 16.50 -2.29
N MET A 195 6.47 15.96 -1.72
CA MET A 195 6.05 16.25 -0.34
C MET A 195 7.15 15.90 0.66
N LEU A 196 7.70 14.68 0.60
CA LEU A 196 8.78 14.22 1.48
C LEU A 196 10.04 15.09 1.35
N ASP A 197 10.39 15.48 0.13
CA ASP A 197 11.56 16.33 -0.14
C ASP A 197 11.38 17.76 0.37
N GLY A 198 10.13 18.24 0.45
CA GLY A 198 9.76 19.54 0.99
C GLY A 198 9.69 19.59 2.52
N LEU A 199 9.59 18.44 3.21
CA LEU A 199 9.49 18.39 4.66
C LEU A 199 10.84 18.58 5.37
N VAL A 200 10.82 19.32 6.46
CA VAL A 200 11.97 19.42 7.39
C VAL A 200 11.76 18.38 8.49
N LEU A 201 12.19 17.14 8.22
CA LEU A 201 12.07 16.04 9.18
C LEU A 201 13.27 15.96 10.12
N THR A 202 12.99 15.64 11.41
CA THR A 202 14.06 15.19 12.31
C THR A 202 14.54 13.77 11.89
N PRO A 203 15.74 13.34 12.31
CA PRO A 203 16.22 11.97 12.07
C PRO A 203 15.25 10.89 12.57
N GLU A 204 14.56 11.15 13.69
CA GLU A 204 13.59 10.23 14.27
C GLU A 204 12.31 10.16 13.43
N GLN A 205 11.84 11.28 12.90
CA GLN A 205 10.68 11.35 12.00
C GLN A 205 10.98 10.64 10.67
N SER A 206 12.12 10.89 10.05
CA SER A 206 12.58 10.17 8.85
C SER A 206 12.72 8.66 9.10
N THR A 207 13.19 8.28 10.29
CA THR A 207 13.24 6.89 10.71
C THR A 207 11.84 6.28 10.83
N ALA A 208 10.89 6.99 11.44
CA ALA A 208 9.51 6.51 11.60
C ALA A 208 8.82 6.28 10.26
N VAL A 209 8.96 7.21 9.30
CA VAL A 209 8.47 7.04 7.92
C VAL A 209 9.07 5.80 7.29
N SER A 210 10.38 5.62 7.40
CA SER A 210 11.09 4.47 6.83
C SER A 210 10.66 3.14 7.46
N VAL A 211 10.52 3.09 8.79
CA VAL A 211 10.09 1.87 9.50
C VAL A 211 8.64 1.53 9.17
N SER A 212 7.75 2.54 9.13
CA SER A 212 6.36 2.37 8.70
C SER A 212 6.29 1.76 7.29
N ALA A 213 7.06 2.30 6.35
CA ALA A 213 7.11 1.80 4.98
C ALA A 213 7.62 0.34 4.89
N MET A 214 8.78 0.05 5.50
CA MET A 214 9.37 -1.30 5.46
C MET A 214 8.51 -2.35 6.15
N MET A 215 7.88 -2.01 7.29
CA MET A 215 6.95 -2.88 7.98
C MET A 215 5.69 -3.12 7.13
N SER A 216 5.22 -2.11 6.41
CA SER A 216 4.07 -2.25 5.49
C SER A 216 4.39 -3.21 4.34
N VAL A 217 5.62 -3.19 3.79
CA VAL A 217 6.09 -4.18 2.79
C VAL A 217 6.02 -5.59 3.34
N ASP A 218 6.56 -5.81 4.54
CA ASP A 218 6.62 -7.13 5.18
C ASP A 218 5.21 -7.68 5.45
N LEU A 219 4.35 -6.86 6.07
CA LEU A 219 2.98 -7.27 6.39
C LEU A 219 2.09 -7.44 5.15
N TYR A 220 2.32 -6.67 4.07
CA TYR A 220 1.57 -6.87 2.84
C TYR A 220 2.01 -8.15 2.12
N ALA A 221 3.32 -8.43 2.09
CA ALA A 221 3.83 -9.71 1.59
C ALA A 221 3.25 -10.89 2.38
N GLN A 222 3.26 -10.82 3.71
CA GLN A 222 2.67 -11.82 4.58
C GLN A 222 1.16 -12.02 4.33
N ALA A 223 0.40 -10.93 4.12
CA ALA A 223 -1.03 -11.02 3.84
C ALA A 223 -1.32 -11.78 2.52
N ILE A 224 -0.46 -11.61 1.51
CA ILE A 224 -0.54 -12.37 0.26
C ILE A 224 -0.13 -13.83 0.49
N GLU A 225 0.94 -14.09 1.23
CA GLU A 225 1.38 -15.46 1.55
C GLU A 225 0.35 -16.24 2.36
N ASP A 226 -0.26 -15.61 3.38
CA ASP A 226 -1.34 -16.20 4.18
C ASP A 226 -2.52 -16.60 3.29
N LEU A 227 -2.94 -15.69 2.41
CA LEU A 227 -4.02 -15.90 1.44
C LEU A 227 -3.76 -17.10 0.52
N ILE A 228 -2.55 -17.21 -0.02
CA ILE A 228 -2.14 -18.32 -0.91
C ILE A 228 -2.11 -19.63 -0.11
N GLY A 229 -1.55 -19.62 1.10
CA GLY A 229 -1.42 -20.78 1.98
C GLY A 229 -2.76 -21.40 2.40
N GLU A 230 -3.85 -20.63 2.38
CA GLU A 230 -5.21 -21.13 2.66
C GLU A 230 -5.80 -21.99 1.52
N ILE A 231 -5.24 -21.94 0.32
CA ILE A 231 -5.72 -22.65 -0.86
C ILE A 231 -4.68 -23.69 -1.28
N PRO A 232 -4.85 -24.96 -0.91
CA PRO A 232 -3.93 -25.99 -1.34
C PRO A 232 -4.03 -26.18 -2.87
N ALA A 233 -2.86 -26.29 -3.52
CA ALA A 233 -2.83 -26.68 -4.92
C ALA A 233 -3.47 -28.08 -5.08
N ARG A 234 -4.53 -28.15 -5.88
CA ARG A 234 -5.13 -29.45 -6.25
C ARG A 234 -4.22 -30.07 -7.31
N GLY A 235 -3.55 -31.17 -6.92
CA GLY A 235 -2.67 -31.93 -7.82
C GLY A 235 -3.40 -32.57 -8.99
#